data_142b35e465f9881263954cf58c5dea69
#
_entry.id   142b35e465f9881263954cf58c5dea69
#
_cell.length_a   1.000
_cell.length_b   1.000
_cell.length_c   1.000
_cell.angle_alpha   90.00
_cell.angle_beta   90.00
_cell.angle_gamma   90.00
#
_symmetry.space_group_name_H-M   'P 1'
#
loop_
_entity.id
_entity.type
_entity.pdbx_description
1 polymer ?
#
loop_
_entity_poly.entity_id
_entity_poly.type
_entity_poly.pdbx_seq_one_letter_code
_entity_poly.pdbx_strand_id
1 'polypeptide(L)'
;KPKYYNPESVLQKSGHGSYVETPLGEVYLVHLCARPFAPELRCTLGRETAIQKMKWTEEGWLRMYDDDNLAKEYVEESKLPEYPVPQIPDFDDFDGDELGNWYYAPRIMPQRFADVKARPGNVRIRGQESRTSLNKVSILARKLTSVYAKVTTKMEFKPETHQHSAGLIMYYDNMNYINLRKYYSQTLGQSALSIIHLENGTKTELLNTRIPVADGPIYLRLNIEG
;
A
#
# COMPACT_ATOMS: atom_id res chain seq x y z
N LYS A 1 -23.69 18.83 -0.05
CA LYS A 1 -23.17 18.29 -1.33
C LYS A 1 -22.33 19.39 -1.95
N PRO A 2 -21.10 19.09 -2.40
CA PRO A 2 -20.34 20.07 -3.17
C PRO A 2 -21.18 20.46 -4.40
N LYS A 3 -21.39 21.75 -4.56
CA LYS A 3 -22.21 22.32 -5.63
C LYS A 3 -21.52 22.21 -7.00
N TYR A 4 -20.24 21.83 -6.98
CA TYR A 4 -19.37 21.82 -8.14
C TYR A 4 -18.70 20.47 -8.28
N TYR A 5 -19.06 19.76 -9.32
CA TYR A 5 -18.33 18.60 -9.81
C TYR A 5 -17.28 19.09 -10.80
N ASN A 6 -16.00 18.93 -10.46
CA ASN A 6 -14.90 19.24 -11.37
C ASN A 6 -14.06 17.98 -11.61
N PRO A 7 -14.27 17.28 -12.73
CA PRO A 7 -13.52 16.06 -13.04
C PRO A 7 -12.04 16.31 -13.33
N GLU A 8 -11.65 17.56 -13.61
CA GLU A 8 -10.26 17.95 -13.88
C GLU A 8 -9.49 18.29 -12.61
N SER A 9 -10.17 18.40 -11.46
CA SER A 9 -9.48 18.63 -10.18
C SER A 9 -8.61 17.44 -9.83
N VAL A 10 -7.37 17.70 -9.41
CA VAL A 10 -6.41 16.67 -8.96
C VAL A 10 -6.96 15.92 -7.74
N LEU A 11 -7.56 16.64 -6.80
CA LEU A 11 -8.19 16.04 -5.61
C LEU A 11 -9.66 15.78 -5.88
N GLN A 12 -10.01 14.52 -5.97
CA GLN A 12 -11.37 14.03 -6.20
C GLN A 12 -11.94 13.38 -4.94
N LYS A 13 -13.25 13.09 -4.95
CA LYS A 13 -13.93 12.27 -3.93
C LYS A 13 -13.75 12.81 -2.51
N SER A 14 -13.61 14.13 -2.36
CA SER A 14 -13.47 14.80 -1.06
C SER A 14 -14.70 14.59 -0.16
N GLY A 15 -14.46 14.35 1.11
CA GLY A 15 -15.52 14.18 2.10
C GLY A 15 -14.98 13.70 3.45
N HIS A 16 -15.89 13.31 4.36
CA HIS A 16 -15.56 12.76 5.68
C HIS A 16 -14.52 13.63 6.42
N GLY A 17 -14.80 14.93 6.50
CA GLY A 17 -13.88 15.90 7.07
C GLY A 17 -14.09 16.14 8.56
N SER A 18 -13.01 16.47 9.25
CA SER A 18 -13.00 17.00 10.61
C SER A 18 -12.19 18.28 10.62
N TYR A 19 -12.69 19.31 11.28
CA TYR A 19 -11.93 20.55 11.43
C TYR A 19 -11.12 20.56 12.73
N VAL A 20 -10.07 21.33 12.72
CA VAL A 20 -9.25 21.64 13.89
C VAL A 20 -8.95 23.12 13.90
N GLU A 21 -8.99 23.71 15.09
CA GLU A 21 -8.62 25.09 15.35
C GLU A 21 -7.29 25.12 16.11
N THR A 22 -6.33 25.88 15.58
CA THR A 22 -5.03 26.01 16.21
C THR A 22 -5.08 27.00 17.37
N PRO A 23 -4.13 26.96 18.33
CA PRO A 23 -4.00 27.95 19.39
C PRO A 23 -3.81 29.39 18.87
N LEU A 24 -3.44 29.56 17.60
CA LEU A 24 -3.28 30.87 16.94
C LEU A 24 -4.55 31.32 16.20
N GLY A 25 -5.67 30.59 16.34
CA GLY A 25 -6.94 30.92 15.71
C GLY A 25 -7.02 30.56 14.21
N GLU A 26 -6.05 29.79 13.69
CA GLU A 26 -6.16 29.26 12.33
C GLU A 26 -7.06 28.03 12.33
N VAL A 27 -7.87 27.88 11.29
CA VAL A 27 -8.80 26.73 11.16
C VAL A 27 -8.42 25.90 9.95
N TYR A 28 -8.32 24.61 10.14
CA TYR A 28 -8.04 23.64 9.07
C TYR A 28 -9.09 22.54 9.05
N LEU A 29 -9.42 22.07 7.85
CA LEU A 29 -10.26 20.90 7.61
C LEU A 29 -9.39 19.76 7.10
N VAL A 30 -9.30 18.70 7.85
CA VAL A 30 -8.68 17.44 7.41
C VAL A 30 -9.78 16.56 6.83
N HIS A 31 -9.60 16.08 5.61
CA HIS A 31 -10.62 15.29 4.92
C HIS A 31 -10.03 14.18 4.08
N LEU A 32 -10.84 13.17 3.77
CA LEU A 32 -10.42 12.17 2.80
C LEU A 32 -10.53 12.72 1.37
N CYS A 33 -9.65 12.25 0.52
CA CYS A 33 -9.69 12.52 -0.92
C CYS A 33 -9.13 11.31 -1.69
N ALA A 34 -9.04 11.44 -2.99
CA ALA A 34 -8.32 10.53 -3.86
C ALA A 34 -7.73 11.30 -5.05
N ARG A 35 -6.60 10.81 -5.58
CA ARG A 35 -5.96 11.33 -6.79
C ARG A 35 -6.11 10.28 -7.90
N PRO A 36 -7.18 10.35 -8.69
CA PRO A 36 -7.44 9.37 -9.74
C PRO A 36 -6.58 9.63 -10.98
N PHE A 37 -6.30 8.58 -11.72
CA PHE A 37 -5.76 8.68 -13.08
C PHE A 37 -6.85 9.03 -14.08
N ALA A 38 -6.61 10.04 -14.91
CA ALA A 38 -7.44 10.35 -16.05
C ALA A 38 -7.08 9.43 -17.24
N PRO A 39 -8.03 9.11 -18.13
CA PRO A 39 -9.43 9.54 -18.12
C PRO A 39 -10.36 8.65 -17.27
N GLU A 40 -9.94 7.45 -16.86
CA GLU A 40 -10.79 6.44 -16.21
C GLU A 40 -11.15 6.77 -14.76
N LEU A 41 -10.49 7.77 -14.17
CA LEU A 41 -10.66 8.21 -12.78
C LEU A 41 -10.50 7.07 -11.75
N ARG A 42 -9.56 6.16 -12.01
CA ARG A 42 -9.19 5.06 -11.09
C ARG A 42 -8.21 5.53 -10.03
N CYS A 43 -8.46 5.14 -8.79
CA CYS A 43 -7.67 5.55 -7.62
C CYS A 43 -6.87 4.37 -7.10
N THR A 44 -5.69 4.15 -7.63
CA THR A 44 -4.83 3.01 -7.26
C THR A 44 -4.21 3.14 -5.86
N LEU A 45 -4.04 4.37 -5.35
CA LEU A 45 -3.60 4.62 -3.97
C LEU A 45 -4.74 4.50 -2.94
N GLY A 46 -5.98 4.34 -3.39
CA GLY A 46 -7.16 4.31 -2.54
C GLY A 46 -7.53 5.69 -2.04
N ARG A 47 -7.91 5.78 -0.76
CA ARG A 47 -8.23 7.05 -0.10
C ARG A 47 -7.00 7.61 0.58
N GLU A 48 -6.78 8.89 0.37
CA GLU A 48 -5.71 9.68 0.96
C GLU A 48 -6.29 10.73 1.91
N THR A 49 -5.43 11.37 2.68
CA THR A 49 -5.81 12.46 3.58
C THR A 49 -5.27 13.77 3.02
N ALA A 50 -6.13 14.76 2.91
CA ALA A 50 -5.78 16.12 2.54
C ALA A 50 -6.17 17.09 3.67
N ILE A 51 -5.55 18.27 3.65
CA ILE A 51 -5.86 19.37 4.55
C ILE A 51 -6.24 20.61 3.75
N GLN A 52 -7.20 21.40 4.24
CA GLN A 52 -7.59 22.66 3.64
C GLN A 52 -7.61 23.76 4.70
N LYS A 53 -7.14 24.95 4.35
CA LYS A 53 -7.26 26.13 5.22
C LYS A 53 -8.69 26.64 5.15
N MET A 54 -9.26 26.94 6.31
CA MET A 54 -10.66 27.34 6.46
C MET A 54 -10.76 28.67 7.20
N LYS A 55 -11.96 29.25 7.18
CA LYS A 55 -12.36 30.41 7.97
C LYS A 55 -13.78 30.27 8.48
N TRP A 56 -14.08 30.86 9.63
CA TRP A 56 -15.44 31.08 10.08
C TRP A 56 -16.00 32.37 9.44
N THR A 57 -17.23 32.31 8.94
CA THR A 57 -17.96 33.52 8.54
C THR A 57 -18.56 34.20 9.76
N GLU A 58 -19.02 35.44 9.59
CA GLU A 58 -19.72 36.19 10.66
C GLU A 58 -20.99 35.46 11.14
N GLU A 59 -21.66 34.73 10.24
CA GLU A 59 -22.85 33.93 10.57
C GLU A 59 -22.49 32.54 11.18
N GLY A 60 -21.22 32.25 11.43
CA GLY A 60 -20.77 31.00 12.05
C GLY A 60 -20.70 29.80 11.10
N TRP A 61 -20.58 30.01 9.80
CA TRP A 61 -20.34 28.92 8.83
C TRP A 61 -18.85 28.72 8.55
N LEU A 62 -18.46 27.45 8.49
CA LEU A 62 -17.12 27.09 8.06
C LEU A 62 -17.03 27.11 6.53
N ARG A 63 -16.09 27.88 6.00
CA ARG A 63 -15.84 28.06 4.57
C ARG A 63 -14.38 27.87 4.23
N MET A 64 -14.09 27.53 2.96
CA MET A 64 -12.71 27.57 2.46
C MET A 64 -12.16 28.99 2.63
N TYR A 65 -10.88 29.10 2.97
CA TYR A 65 -10.25 30.39 3.31
C TYR A 65 -10.35 31.40 2.15
N ASP A 66 -10.29 30.94 0.92
CA ASP A 66 -10.35 31.73 -0.31
C ASP A 66 -11.73 31.77 -0.99
N ASP A 67 -12.77 31.36 -0.26
CA ASP A 67 -14.17 31.30 -0.74
C ASP A 67 -14.41 30.37 -1.94
N ASP A 68 -13.41 29.58 -2.35
CA ASP A 68 -13.58 28.49 -3.30
C ASP A 68 -14.29 27.29 -2.63
N ASN A 69 -14.79 26.35 -3.42
CA ASN A 69 -15.39 25.11 -2.92
C ASN A 69 -14.63 23.84 -3.42
N LEU A 70 -13.48 24.03 -4.05
CA LEU A 70 -12.64 22.95 -4.55
C LEU A 70 -11.48 22.69 -3.59
N ALA A 71 -11.25 21.40 -3.28
CA ALA A 71 -10.09 21.02 -2.52
C ALA A 71 -8.80 21.32 -3.30
N LYS A 72 -7.83 21.92 -2.62
CA LYS A 72 -6.55 22.33 -3.19
C LYS A 72 -5.46 21.34 -2.86
N GLU A 73 -4.58 21.11 -3.81
CA GLU A 73 -3.41 20.26 -3.65
C GLU A 73 -2.36 20.94 -2.76
N TYR A 74 -2.23 22.25 -2.84
CA TYR A 74 -1.31 23.05 -2.04
C TYR A 74 -2.11 24.04 -1.18
N VAL A 75 -1.78 24.07 0.10
CA VAL A 75 -2.43 24.91 1.10
C VAL A 75 -1.36 25.70 1.86
N GLU A 76 -1.70 26.93 2.23
CA GLU A 76 -0.83 27.78 3.03
C GLU A 76 -0.47 27.07 4.35
N GLU A 77 0.81 27.06 4.66
CA GLU A 77 1.38 26.48 5.87
C GLU A 77 0.83 27.12 7.14
N SER A 78 0.69 26.34 8.20
CA SER A 78 0.32 26.84 9.52
C SER A 78 1.45 27.69 10.13
N LYS A 79 1.07 28.68 10.92
CA LYS A 79 2.01 29.49 11.72
C LYS A 79 2.53 28.78 12.96
N LEU A 80 2.06 27.56 13.21
CA LEU A 80 2.59 26.74 14.31
C LEU A 80 4.05 26.35 14.05
N PRO A 81 4.86 26.17 15.11
CA PRO A 81 6.18 25.57 14.95
C PRO A 81 6.08 24.19 14.28
N GLU A 82 7.00 23.92 13.37
CA GLU A 82 7.10 22.61 12.75
C GLU A 82 7.42 21.53 13.80
N TYR A 83 6.65 20.43 13.77
CA TYR A 83 6.93 19.24 14.55
C TYR A 83 7.26 18.09 13.60
N PRO A 84 8.55 17.73 13.45
CA PRO A 84 8.95 16.70 12.51
C PRO A 84 8.38 15.34 12.91
N VAL A 85 7.63 14.72 12.00
CA VAL A 85 7.14 13.35 12.17
C VAL A 85 8.20 12.39 11.61
N PRO A 86 8.58 11.33 12.36
CA PRO A 86 9.53 10.35 11.86
C PRO A 86 9.08 9.75 10.52
N GLN A 87 9.97 9.81 9.56
CA GLN A 87 9.71 9.23 8.24
C GLN A 87 9.78 7.70 8.30
N ILE A 88 8.89 7.04 7.55
CA ILE A 88 8.96 5.60 7.37
C ILE A 88 10.19 5.29 6.51
N PRO A 89 11.12 4.42 6.94
CA PRO A 89 12.34 4.15 6.19
C PRO A 89 12.03 3.46 4.86
N ASP A 90 12.76 3.83 3.81
CA ASP A 90 12.65 3.18 2.50
C ASP A 90 13.25 1.78 2.49
N PHE A 91 14.21 1.52 3.35
CA PHE A 91 14.88 0.25 3.52
C PHE A 91 14.70 -0.28 4.93
N ASP A 92 14.51 -1.59 5.06
CA ASP A 92 14.45 -2.30 6.33
C ASP A 92 15.33 -3.54 6.22
N ASP A 93 16.36 -3.61 7.05
CA ASP A 93 17.27 -4.75 7.17
C ASP A 93 16.82 -5.82 8.16
N PHE A 94 15.73 -5.53 8.89
CA PHE A 94 15.16 -6.41 9.93
C PHE A 94 16.14 -6.73 11.08
N ASP A 95 17.04 -5.82 11.39
CA ASP A 95 17.99 -5.97 12.52
C ASP A 95 17.38 -5.55 13.86
N GLY A 96 16.21 -4.94 13.85
CA GLY A 96 15.47 -4.51 15.04
C GLY A 96 14.90 -5.68 15.85
N ASP A 97 14.56 -5.40 17.10
CA ASP A 97 13.91 -6.37 18.00
C ASP A 97 12.44 -6.61 17.70
N GLU A 98 11.81 -5.74 16.95
CA GLU A 98 10.39 -5.81 16.59
C GLU A 98 10.18 -5.43 15.12
N LEU A 99 9.09 -5.96 14.58
CA LEU A 99 8.66 -5.59 13.23
C LEU A 99 8.17 -4.13 13.24
N GLY A 100 8.63 -3.34 12.28
CA GLY A 100 8.22 -1.94 12.15
C GLY A 100 6.70 -1.76 12.06
N ASN A 101 6.18 -0.69 12.65
CA ASN A 101 4.73 -0.40 12.70
C ASN A 101 4.15 0.01 11.33
N TRP A 102 4.97 0.14 10.31
CA TRP A 102 4.59 0.39 8.92
C TRP A 102 4.27 -0.87 8.12
N TYR A 103 4.38 -2.06 8.74
CA TYR A 103 3.95 -3.31 8.13
C TYR A 103 2.52 -3.66 8.48
N TYR A 104 1.80 -4.14 7.49
CA TYR A 104 0.40 -4.50 7.55
C TYR A 104 0.18 -5.93 7.06
N ALA A 105 -0.92 -6.51 7.46
CA ALA A 105 -1.39 -7.78 6.94
C ALA A 105 -2.93 -7.77 6.83
N PRO A 106 -3.51 -8.49 5.87
CA PRO A 106 -4.96 -8.61 5.76
C PRO A 106 -5.55 -9.38 6.95
N ARG A 107 -6.41 -8.74 7.74
CA ARG A 107 -7.25 -9.33 8.80
C ARG A 107 -6.55 -10.06 9.95
N ILE A 108 -5.24 -10.02 10.02
CA ILE A 108 -4.42 -10.66 11.05
C ILE A 108 -3.23 -9.78 11.36
N MET A 109 -2.82 -9.75 12.61
CA MET A 109 -1.63 -8.98 12.98
C MET A 109 -0.37 -9.63 12.40
N PRO A 110 0.55 -8.87 11.77
CA PRO A 110 1.78 -9.41 11.18
C PRO A 110 2.61 -10.27 12.13
N GLN A 111 2.67 -9.91 13.42
CA GLN A 111 3.41 -10.63 14.46
C GLN A 111 2.92 -12.07 14.68
N ARG A 112 1.76 -12.43 14.16
CA ARG A 112 1.25 -13.81 14.23
C ARG A 112 2.00 -14.77 13.30
N PHE A 113 2.64 -14.26 12.25
CA PHE A 113 3.31 -15.08 11.24
C PHE A 113 4.68 -14.54 10.78
N ALA A 114 5.02 -13.29 11.12
CA ALA A 114 6.30 -12.65 10.80
C ALA A 114 7.13 -12.48 12.06
N ASP A 115 8.37 -12.91 12.03
CA ASP A 115 9.30 -12.94 13.16
C ASP A 115 10.69 -12.47 12.73
N VAL A 116 11.15 -11.35 13.30
CA VAL A 116 12.47 -10.77 13.06
C VAL A 116 13.54 -11.34 14.00
N LYS A 117 13.14 -11.92 15.15
CA LYS A 117 14.06 -12.48 16.13
C LYS A 117 14.55 -13.87 15.76
N ALA A 118 13.82 -14.60 14.93
CA ALA A 118 14.18 -15.95 14.52
C ALA A 118 15.51 -16.04 13.74
N ARG A 119 15.88 -14.94 13.06
CA ARG A 119 17.15 -14.77 12.36
C ARG A 119 17.41 -13.27 12.17
N PRO A 120 18.25 -12.62 12.98
CA PRO A 120 18.60 -11.21 12.82
C PRO A 120 19.01 -10.86 11.38
N GLY A 121 18.64 -9.67 10.91
CA GLY A 121 18.85 -9.26 9.52
C GLY A 121 17.90 -9.91 8.52
N ASN A 122 16.84 -10.55 9.01
CA ASN A 122 15.82 -11.17 8.16
C ASN A 122 14.45 -11.20 8.86
N VAL A 123 13.39 -11.04 8.10
CA VAL A 123 12.06 -11.41 8.57
C VAL A 123 11.72 -12.84 8.17
N ARG A 124 11.41 -13.69 9.14
CA ARG A 124 10.90 -15.05 8.87
C ARG A 124 9.40 -15.02 8.77
N ILE A 125 8.87 -15.36 7.60
CA ILE A 125 7.43 -15.45 7.35
C ILE A 125 7.02 -16.91 7.37
N ARG A 126 6.10 -17.26 8.27
CA ARG A 126 5.50 -18.60 8.32
C ARG A 126 4.33 -18.67 7.35
N GLY A 127 4.37 -19.60 6.43
CA GLY A 127 3.24 -19.90 5.54
C GLY A 127 2.03 -20.41 6.34
N GLN A 128 0.83 -20.05 5.87
CA GLN A 128 -0.44 -20.46 6.46
C GLN A 128 -1.38 -20.89 5.34
N GLU A 129 -2.57 -20.32 5.27
CA GLU A 129 -3.55 -20.63 4.23
C GLU A 129 -3.19 -20.04 2.87
N SER A 130 -3.88 -20.47 1.85
CA SER A 130 -3.75 -19.98 0.48
C SER A 130 -3.96 -18.46 0.40
N ARG A 131 -3.29 -17.80 -0.54
CA ARG A 131 -3.43 -16.35 -0.79
C ARG A 131 -4.84 -15.89 -1.15
N THR A 132 -5.72 -16.80 -1.53
CA THR A 132 -7.15 -16.55 -1.78
C THR A 132 -8.01 -16.68 -0.52
N SER A 133 -7.43 -17.15 0.59
CA SER A 133 -8.12 -17.21 1.86
C SER A 133 -8.44 -15.82 2.40
N LEU A 134 -9.57 -15.72 3.09
CA LEU A 134 -10.01 -14.48 3.72
C LEU A 134 -9.37 -14.23 5.10
N ASN A 135 -8.83 -15.25 5.76
CA ASN A 135 -8.55 -15.15 7.19
C ASN A 135 -7.05 -15.27 7.56
N LYS A 136 -6.38 -16.33 7.18
CA LYS A 136 -5.03 -16.65 7.66
C LYS A 136 -4.00 -16.62 6.52
N VAL A 137 -3.92 -15.48 5.86
CA VAL A 137 -2.96 -15.27 4.76
C VAL A 137 -1.69 -14.62 5.30
N SER A 138 -0.53 -15.20 5.01
CA SER A 138 0.77 -14.64 5.38
C SER A 138 1.23 -13.64 4.31
N ILE A 139 0.60 -12.48 4.28
CA ILE A 139 0.99 -11.34 3.45
C ILE A 139 1.53 -10.25 4.38
N LEU A 140 2.83 -10.01 4.32
CA LEU A 140 3.48 -8.89 4.98
C LEU A 140 3.60 -7.76 3.96
N ALA A 141 2.89 -6.67 4.18
CA ALA A 141 2.74 -5.60 3.19
C ALA A 141 3.10 -4.23 3.75
N ARG A 142 3.52 -3.34 2.88
CA ARG A 142 3.58 -1.88 3.09
C ARG A 142 2.56 -1.20 2.20
N LYS A 143 1.98 -0.11 2.67
CA LYS A 143 1.08 0.68 1.84
C LYS A 143 1.84 1.34 0.70
N LEU A 144 1.24 1.32 -0.48
CA LEU A 144 1.72 2.09 -1.60
C LEU A 144 1.33 3.57 -1.38
N THR A 145 2.32 4.45 -1.34
CA THR A 145 2.14 5.90 -1.12
C THR A 145 2.43 6.74 -2.36
N SER A 146 2.93 6.10 -3.40
CA SER A 146 3.20 6.72 -4.70
C SER A 146 2.75 5.81 -5.82
N VAL A 147 2.32 6.39 -6.93
CA VAL A 147 1.99 5.69 -8.17
C VAL A 147 3.25 5.22 -8.91
N TYR A 148 4.40 5.75 -8.55
CA TYR A 148 5.71 5.30 -9.02
C TYR A 148 6.46 4.69 -7.85
N ALA A 149 6.72 3.39 -7.91
CA ALA A 149 7.43 2.71 -6.84
C ALA A 149 8.31 1.58 -7.37
N LYS A 150 9.43 1.36 -6.71
CA LYS A 150 10.32 0.23 -6.95
C LYS A 150 10.50 -0.53 -5.65
N VAL A 151 10.05 -1.77 -5.62
CA VAL A 151 10.16 -2.64 -4.44
C VAL A 151 11.10 -3.79 -4.77
N THR A 152 12.11 -3.99 -3.95
CA THR A 152 13.05 -5.11 -4.08
C THR A 152 13.14 -5.85 -2.77
N THR A 153 13.09 -7.17 -2.83
CA THR A 153 13.34 -8.02 -1.66
C THR A 153 14.31 -9.14 -2.01
N LYS A 154 15.16 -9.51 -1.04
CA LYS A 154 15.92 -10.76 -1.07
C LYS A 154 15.10 -11.83 -0.38
N MET A 155 14.93 -12.96 -1.01
CA MET A 155 14.13 -14.06 -0.48
C MET A 155 14.91 -15.37 -0.50
N GLU A 156 14.93 -16.06 0.64
CA GLU A 156 15.38 -17.45 0.77
C GLU A 156 14.14 -18.33 0.97
N PHE A 157 13.88 -19.19 0.01
CA PHE A 157 12.74 -20.09 0.05
C PHE A 157 13.00 -21.33 -0.79
N LYS A 158 12.79 -22.50 -0.18
CA LYS A 158 12.90 -23.80 -0.85
C LYS A 158 11.53 -24.49 -0.86
N PRO A 159 10.77 -24.44 -1.96
CA PRO A 159 9.52 -25.16 -2.08
C PRO A 159 9.77 -26.65 -2.27
N GLU A 160 9.06 -27.49 -1.54
CA GLU A 160 9.15 -28.96 -1.64
C GLU A 160 8.00 -29.55 -2.46
N THR A 161 6.87 -28.85 -2.53
CA THR A 161 5.71 -29.26 -3.27
C THR A 161 5.13 -28.11 -4.09
N HIS A 162 4.27 -28.44 -5.07
CA HIS A 162 3.58 -27.43 -5.88
C HIS A 162 2.66 -26.49 -5.09
N GLN A 163 2.28 -26.87 -3.87
CA GLN A 163 1.46 -26.04 -2.97
C GLN A 163 2.30 -25.02 -2.22
N HIS A 164 3.61 -25.29 -2.04
CA HIS A 164 4.51 -24.35 -1.39
C HIS A 164 4.87 -23.22 -2.35
N SER A 165 4.56 -22.00 -1.97
CA SER A 165 4.94 -20.81 -2.74
C SER A 165 5.20 -19.61 -1.85
N ALA A 166 6.21 -18.82 -2.21
CA ALA A 166 6.51 -17.53 -1.60
C ALA A 166 6.98 -16.55 -2.69
N GLY A 167 6.83 -15.26 -2.46
CA GLY A 167 7.23 -14.29 -3.45
C GLY A 167 6.85 -12.85 -3.11
N LEU A 168 6.87 -12.00 -4.12
CA LEU A 168 6.50 -10.60 -4.04
C LEU A 168 5.12 -10.40 -4.66
N ILE A 169 4.26 -9.66 -3.98
CA ILE A 169 2.87 -9.48 -4.38
C ILE A 169 2.49 -8.00 -4.42
N MET A 170 1.85 -7.57 -5.50
CA MET A 170 1.08 -6.34 -5.55
C MET A 170 -0.37 -6.73 -5.24
N TYR A 171 -0.85 -6.31 -4.07
CA TYR A 171 -2.11 -6.79 -3.50
C TYR A 171 -3.09 -5.66 -3.32
N TYR A 172 -4.23 -5.74 -3.99
CA TYR A 172 -5.36 -4.85 -3.75
C TYR A 172 -6.36 -5.50 -2.78
N ASP A 173 -6.82 -6.70 -3.11
CA ASP A 173 -7.67 -7.54 -2.27
C ASP A 173 -7.49 -9.03 -2.65
N ASN A 174 -8.30 -9.92 -2.05
CA ASN A 174 -8.24 -11.36 -2.32
C ASN A 174 -8.77 -11.78 -3.71
N MET A 175 -9.33 -10.85 -4.46
CA MET A 175 -9.85 -11.06 -5.82
C MET A 175 -9.01 -10.37 -6.89
N ASN A 176 -8.10 -9.46 -6.47
CA ASN A 176 -7.31 -8.61 -7.36
C ASN A 176 -5.87 -8.49 -6.84
N TYR A 177 -4.93 -9.16 -7.48
CA TYR A 177 -3.49 -9.07 -7.19
C TYR A 177 -2.63 -9.59 -8.34
N ILE A 178 -1.36 -9.17 -8.34
CA ILE A 178 -0.29 -9.74 -9.16
C ILE A 178 0.76 -10.32 -8.21
N ASN A 179 1.11 -11.59 -8.38
CA ASN A 179 2.05 -12.29 -7.53
C ASN A 179 3.17 -12.94 -8.35
N LEU A 180 4.38 -12.41 -8.22
CA LEU A 180 5.62 -13.05 -8.66
C LEU A 180 6.05 -14.04 -7.58
N ARG A 181 5.97 -15.33 -7.88
CA ARG A 181 6.22 -16.39 -6.90
C ARG A 181 7.32 -17.36 -7.29
N LYS A 182 8.05 -17.87 -6.31
CA LYS A 182 8.85 -19.10 -6.41
C LYS A 182 8.00 -20.26 -5.90
N TYR A 183 7.98 -21.36 -6.64
CA TYR A 183 7.24 -22.58 -6.30
C TYR A 183 7.94 -23.81 -6.87
N TYR A 184 7.56 -25.03 -6.44
CA TYR A 184 8.04 -26.26 -7.07
C TYR A 184 7.20 -26.61 -8.30
N SER A 185 7.83 -26.67 -9.46
CA SER A 185 7.19 -27.05 -10.71
C SER A 185 7.33 -28.55 -10.94
N GLN A 186 6.23 -29.30 -10.86
CA GLN A 186 6.22 -30.73 -11.14
C GLN A 186 6.64 -31.05 -12.59
N THR A 187 6.27 -30.18 -13.54
CA THR A 187 6.63 -30.35 -14.95
C THR A 187 8.14 -30.19 -15.19
N LEU A 188 8.79 -29.27 -14.46
CA LEU A 188 10.24 -29.03 -14.56
C LEU A 188 11.06 -29.88 -13.58
N GLY A 189 10.41 -30.52 -12.59
CA GLY A 189 11.07 -31.27 -11.54
C GLY A 189 11.95 -30.44 -10.61
N GLN A 190 11.74 -29.11 -10.57
CA GLN A 190 12.57 -28.17 -9.79
C GLN A 190 11.82 -26.88 -9.44
N SER A 191 12.49 -26.03 -8.64
CA SER A 191 11.98 -24.69 -8.33
C SER A 191 11.89 -23.83 -9.59
N ALA A 192 10.81 -23.06 -9.68
CA ALA A 192 10.59 -22.12 -10.79
C ALA A 192 9.93 -20.83 -10.30
N LEU A 193 10.09 -19.76 -11.06
CA LEU A 193 9.33 -18.52 -10.94
C LEU A 193 8.15 -18.54 -11.91
N SER A 194 7.01 -18.02 -11.47
CA SER A 194 5.88 -17.71 -12.33
C SER A 194 5.13 -16.47 -11.82
N ILE A 195 4.34 -15.87 -12.69
CA ILE A 195 3.46 -14.76 -12.34
C ILE A 195 2.03 -15.28 -12.34
N ILE A 196 1.32 -14.98 -11.26
CA ILE A 196 -0.12 -15.16 -11.17
C ILE A 196 -0.76 -13.77 -11.18
N HIS A 197 -1.68 -13.57 -12.09
CA HIS A 197 -2.56 -12.41 -12.13
C HIS A 197 -3.98 -12.89 -11.77
N LEU A 198 -4.54 -12.29 -10.74
CA LEU A 198 -5.94 -12.46 -10.35
C LEU A 198 -6.66 -11.14 -10.58
N GLU A 199 -7.67 -11.15 -11.43
CA GLU A 199 -8.49 -10.00 -11.75
C GLU A 199 -9.96 -10.38 -11.61
N ASN A 200 -10.68 -9.69 -10.73
CA ASN A 200 -12.08 -9.98 -10.42
C ASN A 200 -12.35 -11.47 -10.15
N GLY A 201 -11.42 -12.13 -9.45
CA GLY A 201 -11.48 -13.56 -9.13
C GLY A 201 -11.07 -14.50 -10.27
N THR A 202 -10.84 -13.98 -11.47
CA THR A 202 -10.36 -14.78 -12.59
C THR A 202 -8.85 -14.90 -12.54
N LYS A 203 -8.35 -16.14 -12.42
CA LYS A 203 -6.92 -16.44 -12.35
C LYS A 203 -6.33 -16.65 -13.73
N THR A 204 -5.27 -15.90 -14.02
CA THR A 204 -4.38 -16.16 -15.14
C THR A 204 -2.98 -16.49 -14.62
N GLU A 205 -2.39 -17.57 -15.11
CA GLU A 205 -1.01 -17.94 -14.78
C GLU A 205 -0.23 -18.19 -16.04
N LEU A 206 0.85 -17.42 -16.22
CA LEU A 206 1.70 -17.48 -17.41
C LEU A 206 2.70 -18.64 -17.29
N LEU A 207 2.20 -19.88 -17.37
CA LEU A 207 3.00 -21.09 -17.19
C LEU A 207 4.04 -21.32 -18.28
N ASN A 208 3.79 -20.82 -19.50
CA ASN A 208 4.75 -20.88 -20.61
C ASN A 208 5.94 -19.95 -20.45
N THR A 209 5.86 -18.97 -19.54
CA THR A 209 6.94 -18.03 -19.23
C THR A 209 7.63 -18.35 -17.90
N ARG A 210 7.37 -19.52 -17.30
CA ARG A 210 8.01 -19.91 -16.06
C ARG A 210 9.53 -20.07 -16.25
N ILE A 211 10.26 -19.57 -15.27
CA ILE A 211 11.74 -19.55 -15.28
C ILE A 211 12.25 -20.54 -14.23
N PRO A 212 12.99 -21.58 -14.62
CA PRO A 212 13.68 -22.44 -13.66
C PRO A 212 14.65 -21.62 -12.81
N VAL A 213 14.70 -21.90 -11.50
CA VAL A 213 15.64 -21.25 -10.58
C VAL A 213 16.27 -22.26 -9.65
N ALA A 214 17.56 -22.06 -9.39
CA ALA A 214 18.32 -22.88 -8.46
C ALA A 214 17.86 -22.66 -7.01
N ASP A 215 18.24 -23.56 -6.13
CA ASP A 215 18.16 -23.35 -4.69
C ASP A 215 19.06 -22.18 -4.26
N GLY A 216 18.70 -21.54 -3.15
CA GLY A 216 19.42 -20.40 -2.61
C GLY A 216 18.64 -19.10 -2.68
N PRO A 217 19.27 -18.00 -2.26
CA PRO A 217 18.63 -16.70 -2.22
C PRO A 217 18.40 -16.15 -3.63
N ILE A 218 17.25 -15.49 -3.81
CA ILE A 218 16.90 -14.76 -5.04
C ILE A 218 16.47 -13.33 -4.70
N TYR A 219 16.67 -12.43 -5.65
CA TYR A 219 16.16 -11.08 -5.58
C TYR A 219 14.93 -10.95 -6.46
N LEU A 220 13.83 -10.51 -5.87
CA LEU A 220 12.60 -10.20 -6.58
C LEU A 220 12.41 -8.69 -6.61
N ARG A 221 11.98 -8.18 -7.75
CA ARG A 221 11.73 -6.75 -7.93
C ARG A 221 10.39 -6.52 -8.62
N LEU A 222 9.67 -5.53 -8.12
CA LEU A 222 8.45 -4.99 -8.70
C LEU A 222 8.69 -3.52 -9.02
N ASN A 223 8.44 -3.11 -10.26
CA ASN A 223 8.35 -1.71 -10.66
C ASN A 223 6.89 -1.37 -10.90
N ILE A 224 6.44 -0.25 -10.36
CA ILE A 224 5.10 0.30 -10.53
C ILE A 224 5.29 1.63 -11.24
N GLU A 225 4.63 1.81 -12.38
CA GLU A 225 4.78 2.97 -13.24
C GLU A 225 3.39 3.46 -13.66
N GLY A 226 2.83 4.41 -12.90
CA GLY A 226 1.62 5.16 -13.20
C GLY A 226 0.30 4.45 -13.07
#